data_4b905dcdf2b040e8323421f928c60529
#
_entry.id   4b905dcdf2b040e8323421f928c60529
#
_cell.length_a   1.000
_cell.length_b   1.000
_cell.length_c   1.000
_cell.angle_alpha   90.00
_cell.angle_beta   90.00
_cell.angle_gamma   90.00
#
_symmetry.space_group_name_H-M   'P 1'
#
loop_
_entity.id
_entity.type
_entity.pdbx_description
1 polymer ?
#
loop_
_entity_poly.entity_id
_entity_poly.type
_entity_poly.pdbx_seq_one_letter_code
_entity_poly.pdbx_strand_id
1 'polypeptide(L)'
;MKTSQKTARRHAFKLMTAIAVSAFGIVAVNAAYAQSTSSSILGKSPTDASVTVHSDKGITRHGSPNSKGRYNLSALPPGTYEVSLERDGKTLATVGGIPLFAGRASQVDFTCENDQCTGVFNH
;
A
#
# COMPACT_ATOMS: atom_id res chain seq x y z
N MET A 1 -33.62 53.71 1.86
CA MET A 1 -32.29 53.65 2.47
C MET A 1 -31.89 52.24 2.81
N LYS A 2 -32.72 51.56 3.52
CA LYS A 2 -32.38 50.21 3.97
C LYS A 2 -32.30 49.17 2.86
N THR A 3 -33.05 49.35 1.82
CA THR A 3 -33.14 48.41 0.73
C THR A 3 -31.86 48.34 -0.10
N SER A 4 -31.20 49.45 -0.29
CA SER A 4 -29.99 49.46 -1.09
C SER A 4 -28.84 48.69 -0.44
N GLN A 5 -28.78 48.68 0.85
CA GLN A 5 -27.76 47.96 1.58
C GLN A 5 -27.92 46.44 1.45
N LYS A 6 -29.16 46.01 1.43
CA LYS A 6 -29.44 44.58 1.26
C LYS A 6 -29.02 44.07 -0.10
N THR A 7 -29.19 44.86 -1.11
CA THR A 7 -28.84 44.49 -2.46
C THR A 7 -27.34 44.28 -2.60
N ALA A 8 -26.56 45.14 -2.00
CA ALA A 8 -25.10 45.01 -2.07
C ALA A 8 -24.60 43.72 -1.47
N ARG A 9 -25.19 43.28 -0.39
CA ARG A 9 -24.78 42.04 0.26
C ARG A 9 -25.01 40.82 -0.59
N ARG A 10 -26.07 40.81 -1.36
CA ARG A 10 -26.38 39.68 -2.22
C ARG A 10 -25.35 39.48 -3.30
N HIS A 11 -24.78 40.53 -3.81
CA HIS A 11 -23.75 40.43 -4.83
C HIS A 11 -22.48 39.79 -4.31
N ALA A 12 -22.17 40.02 -3.06
CA ALA A 12 -20.96 39.45 -2.46
C ALA A 12 -21.04 37.91 -2.41
N PHE A 13 -22.21 37.36 -2.14
CA PHE A 13 -22.35 35.92 -2.06
C PHE A 13 -22.11 35.22 -3.39
N LYS A 14 -22.50 35.84 -4.47
CA LYS A 14 -22.32 35.23 -5.79
C LYS A 14 -20.85 35.07 -6.16
N LEU A 15 -20.02 35.99 -5.73
CA LEU A 15 -18.60 35.94 -6.01
C LEU A 15 -17.90 34.80 -5.25
N MET A 16 -18.34 34.52 -4.05
CA MET A 16 -17.76 33.46 -3.25
C MET A 16 -18.03 32.09 -3.84
N THR A 17 -19.17 31.90 -4.45
CA THR A 17 -19.51 30.61 -5.03
C THR A 17 -18.59 30.23 -6.18
N ALA A 18 -18.14 31.19 -6.94
CA ALA A 18 -17.27 30.92 -8.09
C ALA A 18 -15.91 30.43 -7.66
N ILE A 19 -15.39 30.88 -6.54
CA ILE A 19 -14.07 30.49 -6.05
C ILE A 19 -14.05 29.02 -5.60
N ALA A 20 -15.15 28.56 -5.02
CA ALA A 20 -15.22 27.20 -4.50
C ALA A 20 -15.06 26.14 -5.61
N VAL A 21 -15.51 26.44 -6.82
CA VAL A 21 -15.45 25.49 -7.92
C VAL A 21 -14.03 25.19 -8.36
N SER A 22 -13.15 26.18 -8.36
CA SER A 22 -11.78 25.97 -8.83
C SER A 22 -10.97 25.09 -7.88
N ALA A 23 -11.36 24.97 -6.63
CA ALA A 23 -10.61 24.16 -5.67
C ALA A 23 -10.70 22.65 -5.98
N PHE A 24 -11.77 22.20 -6.59
CA PHE A 24 -11.94 20.78 -6.89
C PHE A 24 -10.94 20.23 -7.89
N GLY A 25 -10.57 21.01 -8.87
CA GLY A 25 -9.66 20.54 -9.90
C GLY A 25 -8.28 20.20 -9.36
N ILE A 26 -7.83 20.90 -8.33
CA ILE A 26 -6.53 20.67 -7.74
C ILE A 26 -6.48 19.36 -6.98
N VAL A 27 -7.55 19.02 -6.27
CA VAL A 27 -7.60 17.78 -5.47
C VAL A 27 -7.51 16.54 -6.35
N ALA A 28 -8.14 16.56 -7.52
CA ALA A 28 -8.12 15.41 -8.42
C ALA A 28 -6.71 15.10 -8.93
N VAL A 29 -5.89 16.12 -9.17
CA VAL A 29 -4.53 15.93 -9.65
C VAL A 29 -3.65 15.28 -8.59
N ASN A 30 -3.81 15.67 -7.34
CA ASN A 30 -3.02 15.11 -6.24
C ASN A 30 -3.30 13.62 -6.04
N ALA A 31 -4.53 13.18 -6.22
CA ALA A 31 -4.90 11.77 -6.07
C ALA A 31 -4.20 10.88 -7.08
N ALA A 32 -3.98 11.36 -8.30
CA ALA A 32 -3.32 10.59 -9.34
C ALA A 32 -1.84 10.32 -9.01
N TYR A 33 -1.14 11.28 -8.44
CA TYR A 33 0.26 11.10 -8.08
C TYR A 33 0.43 10.14 -6.91
N ALA A 34 -0.48 10.13 -5.96
CA ALA A 34 -0.37 9.29 -4.77
C ALA A 34 -0.37 7.79 -5.10
N GLN A 35 -0.99 7.38 -6.22
CA GLN A 35 -1.10 5.98 -6.59
C GLN A 35 0.20 5.39 -7.13
N SER A 36 1.12 6.20 -7.61
CA SER A 36 2.35 5.72 -8.23
C SER A 36 3.49 5.44 -7.25
N THR A 37 3.29 5.71 -5.96
CA THR A 37 4.36 5.58 -4.96
C THR A 37 4.33 4.28 -4.16
N SER A 38 3.31 3.44 -4.33
CA SER A 38 3.23 2.19 -3.60
C SER A 38 3.97 1.07 -4.32
N SER A 39 4.36 0.06 -3.55
CA SER A 39 5.02 -1.12 -4.05
C SER A 39 4.35 -2.37 -3.49
N SER A 40 4.80 -3.55 -3.91
CA SER A 40 4.21 -4.80 -3.48
C SER A 40 5.25 -5.90 -3.35
N ILE A 41 4.92 -6.90 -2.54
CA ILE A 41 5.67 -8.16 -2.44
C ILE A 41 4.71 -9.28 -2.78
N LEU A 42 5.13 -10.16 -3.68
CA LEU A 42 4.32 -11.28 -4.12
C LEU A 42 5.17 -12.53 -4.27
N GLY A 43 4.54 -13.67 -4.38
CA GLY A 43 5.28 -14.91 -4.58
C GLY A 43 4.47 -16.14 -4.25
N LYS A 44 5.18 -17.25 -4.03
CA LYS A 44 4.57 -18.54 -3.70
C LYS A 44 4.80 -18.85 -2.23
N SER A 45 3.83 -19.52 -1.63
CA SER A 45 3.97 -20.03 -0.28
C SER A 45 3.06 -21.26 -0.11
N PRO A 46 3.35 -22.12 0.90
CA PRO A 46 2.42 -23.20 1.21
C PRO A 46 1.05 -22.63 1.61
N THR A 47 -0.01 -23.34 1.25
CA THR A 47 -1.37 -22.86 1.48
C THR A 47 -1.77 -22.85 2.96
N ASP A 48 -1.08 -23.61 3.79
CA ASP A 48 -1.34 -23.68 5.22
C ASP A 48 -0.48 -22.73 6.05
N ALA A 49 0.26 -21.85 5.39
CA ALA A 49 1.13 -20.88 6.05
C ALA A 49 0.69 -19.46 5.72
N SER A 50 1.18 -18.51 6.50
CA SER A 50 0.96 -17.08 6.26
C SER A 50 2.28 -16.37 6.05
N VAL A 51 2.23 -15.21 5.40
CA VAL A 51 3.40 -14.40 5.10
C VAL A 51 3.30 -13.08 5.84
N THR A 52 4.36 -12.72 6.55
CA THR A 52 4.45 -11.45 7.26
C THR A 52 5.61 -10.65 6.71
N VAL A 53 5.38 -9.37 6.43
CA VAL A 53 6.44 -8.47 6.01
C VAL A 53 6.67 -7.42 7.08
N HIS A 54 7.92 -7.07 7.28
CA HIS A 54 8.31 -6.08 8.29
C HIS A 54 9.35 -5.15 7.68
N SER A 55 9.11 -3.85 7.76
CA SER A 55 10.03 -2.87 7.19
C SER A 55 10.98 -2.33 8.24
N ASP A 56 12.08 -1.75 7.78
CA ASP A 56 13.03 -1.05 8.63
C ASP A 56 12.43 0.22 9.27
N LYS A 57 11.28 0.64 8.79
CA LYS A 57 10.55 1.79 9.33
C LYS A 57 9.41 1.40 10.27
N GLY A 58 9.33 0.15 10.65
CA GLY A 58 8.34 -0.33 11.60
C GLY A 58 6.99 -0.74 11.04
N ILE A 59 6.85 -0.81 9.72
CA ILE A 59 5.59 -1.24 9.09
C ILE A 59 5.52 -2.76 9.09
N THR A 60 4.39 -3.30 9.53
CA THR A 60 4.15 -4.74 9.54
C THR A 60 2.85 -5.04 8.81
N ARG A 61 2.88 -6.01 7.90
CA ARG A 61 1.71 -6.46 7.16
C ARG A 61 1.68 -7.98 7.11
N HIS A 62 0.48 -8.52 7.11
CA HIS A 62 0.25 -9.96 7.05
C HIS A 62 -0.58 -10.30 5.83
N GLY A 63 -0.31 -11.45 5.24
CA GLY A 63 -1.10 -11.95 4.13
C GLY A 63 -1.14 -13.46 4.12
N SER A 64 -2.16 -14.00 3.46
CA SER A 64 -2.31 -15.44 3.30
C SER A 64 -2.31 -15.78 1.82
N PRO A 65 -1.78 -16.95 1.44
CA PRO A 65 -1.84 -17.38 0.05
C PRO A 65 -3.26 -17.78 -0.35
N ASN A 66 -3.54 -17.70 -1.64
CA ASN A 66 -4.78 -18.24 -2.18
C ASN A 66 -4.69 -19.76 -2.31
N SER A 67 -5.73 -20.38 -2.86
CA SER A 67 -5.79 -21.84 -3.02
C SER A 67 -4.71 -22.40 -3.93
N LYS A 68 -4.08 -21.55 -4.73
CA LYS A 68 -2.98 -21.95 -5.62
C LYS A 68 -1.61 -21.73 -5.00
N GLY A 69 -1.55 -21.33 -3.73
CA GLY A 69 -0.30 -21.08 -3.05
C GLY A 69 0.40 -19.80 -3.46
N ARG A 70 -0.35 -18.78 -3.84
CA ARG A 70 0.22 -17.48 -4.21
C ARG A 70 -0.28 -16.40 -3.28
N TYR A 71 0.62 -15.54 -2.85
CA TYR A 71 0.28 -14.40 -2.01
C TYR A 71 0.70 -13.10 -2.68
N ASN A 72 0.04 -12.02 -2.27
CA ASN A 72 0.34 -10.68 -2.76
C ASN A 72 0.05 -9.67 -1.67
N LEU A 73 1.07 -8.95 -1.23
CA LEU A 73 0.95 -7.87 -0.26
C LEU A 73 1.21 -6.57 -0.99
N SER A 74 0.15 -5.82 -1.24
CA SER A 74 0.20 -4.58 -2.02
C SER A 74 0.11 -3.35 -1.13
N ALA A 75 0.21 -2.19 -1.75
CA ALA A 75 0.14 -0.89 -1.07
C ALA A 75 1.18 -0.76 0.04
N LEU A 76 2.39 -1.25 -0.21
CA LEU A 76 3.50 -1.13 0.72
C LEU A 76 4.32 0.11 0.39
N PRO A 77 4.68 0.92 1.40
CA PRO A 77 5.61 2.03 1.17
C PRO A 77 6.98 1.53 0.72
N PRO A 78 7.70 2.28 -0.10
CA PRO A 78 9.07 1.91 -0.45
C PRO A 78 9.97 1.82 0.77
N GLY A 79 10.97 0.95 0.72
CA GLY A 79 11.89 0.75 1.83
C GLY A 79 12.53 -0.62 1.74
N THR A 80 13.18 -1.02 2.83
CA THR A 80 13.78 -2.35 2.95
C THR A 80 12.93 -3.21 3.85
N TYR A 81 12.63 -4.41 3.40
CA TYR A 81 11.70 -5.31 4.08
C TYR A 81 12.32 -6.66 4.38
N GLU A 82 11.80 -7.27 5.44
CA GLU A 82 12.05 -8.66 5.79
C GLU A 82 10.73 -9.41 5.61
N VAL A 83 10.80 -10.56 4.95
CA VAL A 83 9.62 -11.38 4.68
C VAL A 83 9.77 -12.70 5.42
N SER A 84 8.78 -13.03 6.23
CA SER A 84 8.78 -14.25 7.05
C SER A 84 7.60 -15.13 6.70
N LEU A 85 7.86 -16.43 6.64
CA LEU A 85 6.83 -17.45 6.49
C LEU A 85 6.50 -18.02 7.86
N GLU A 86 5.22 -18.03 8.21
CA GLU A 86 4.78 -18.46 9.53
C GLU A 86 3.69 -19.53 9.43
N ARG A 87 3.74 -20.48 10.35
CA ARG A 87 2.72 -21.53 10.50
C ARG A 87 2.50 -21.80 11.99
N ASP A 88 1.26 -21.74 12.44
CA ASP A 88 0.89 -21.98 13.84
C ASP A 88 1.69 -21.13 14.82
N GLY A 89 1.94 -19.87 14.46
CA GLY A 89 2.68 -18.94 15.30
C GLY A 89 4.19 -19.10 15.29
N LYS A 90 4.71 -20.01 14.46
CA LYS A 90 6.15 -20.24 14.35
C LYS A 90 6.69 -19.73 13.03
N THR A 91 7.85 -19.10 13.07
CA THR A 91 8.54 -18.65 11.86
C THR A 91 9.29 -19.82 11.24
N LEU A 92 8.97 -20.16 10.01
CA LEU A 92 9.59 -21.28 9.29
C LEU A 92 10.74 -20.86 8.41
N ALA A 93 10.68 -19.65 7.88
CA ALA A 93 11.73 -19.11 7.01
C ALA A 93 11.67 -17.60 7.01
N THR A 94 12.79 -16.95 6.79
CA THR A 94 12.89 -15.50 6.72
C THR A 94 13.83 -15.08 5.62
N VAL A 95 13.42 -14.09 4.84
CA VAL A 95 14.26 -13.49 3.79
C VAL A 95 14.36 -11.99 4.09
N GLY A 96 15.56 -11.53 4.40
CA GLY A 96 15.79 -10.13 4.72
C GLY A 96 16.41 -9.34 3.58
N GLY A 97 16.50 -8.02 3.78
CA GLY A 97 17.18 -7.15 2.85
C GLY A 97 16.48 -6.98 1.51
N ILE A 98 15.15 -7.05 1.48
CA ILE A 98 14.41 -6.92 0.23
C ILE A 98 14.10 -5.46 -0.05
N PRO A 99 14.67 -4.87 -1.09
CA PRO A 99 14.38 -3.48 -1.40
C PRO A 99 13.07 -3.37 -2.16
N LEU A 100 12.22 -2.44 -1.73
CA LEU A 100 10.99 -2.10 -2.45
C LEU A 100 11.11 -0.71 -3.03
N PHE A 101 10.95 -0.61 -4.33
CA PHE A 101 10.98 0.65 -5.05
C PHE A 101 9.57 1.07 -5.44
N ALA A 102 9.34 2.37 -5.48
CA ALA A 102 8.03 2.92 -5.82
C ALA A 102 7.52 2.39 -7.16
N GLY A 103 6.28 1.92 -7.18
CA GLY A 103 5.64 1.43 -8.39
C GLY A 103 6.10 0.06 -8.86
N ARG A 104 6.88 -0.65 -8.06
CA ARG A 104 7.42 -1.96 -8.44
C ARG A 104 7.02 -3.06 -7.49
N ALA A 105 7.11 -4.30 -7.99
CA ALA A 105 6.86 -5.49 -7.20
C ALA A 105 8.15 -6.28 -7.02
N SER A 106 8.33 -6.85 -5.83
CA SER A 106 9.42 -7.77 -5.53
C SER A 106 8.84 -9.16 -5.31
N GLN A 107 9.53 -10.18 -5.81
CA GLN A 107 9.05 -11.55 -5.72
C GLN A 107 9.88 -12.35 -4.71
N VAL A 108 9.18 -12.96 -3.76
CA VAL A 108 9.81 -13.85 -2.78
C VAL A 108 9.02 -15.14 -2.75
N ASP A 109 9.67 -16.24 -3.09
CA ASP A 109 9.05 -17.56 -3.15
C ASP A 109 9.52 -18.41 -1.98
N PHE A 110 8.58 -19.07 -1.32
CA PHE A 110 8.87 -20.00 -0.23
C PHE A 110 8.54 -21.41 -0.66
N THR A 111 9.43 -22.32 -0.33
CA THR A 111 9.27 -23.75 -0.59
C THR A 111 9.51 -24.52 0.70
N CYS A 112 8.62 -25.45 1.00
CA CYS A 112 8.71 -26.26 2.21
C CYS A 112 8.74 -27.74 1.87
N GLU A 113 9.66 -28.48 2.51
CA GLU A 113 9.69 -29.93 2.49
C GLU A 113 9.57 -30.38 3.94
N ASN A 114 8.45 -31.00 4.29
CA ASN A 114 8.08 -31.28 5.66
C ASN A 114 8.04 -29.98 6.46
N ASP A 115 8.81 -29.87 7.53
CA ASP A 115 8.86 -28.64 8.33
C ASP A 115 10.03 -27.75 7.99
N GLN A 116 10.76 -28.06 6.94
CA GLN A 116 11.91 -27.27 6.51
C GLN A 116 11.54 -26.39 5.34
N CYS A 117 11.61 -25.10 5.55
CA CYS A 117 11.21 -24.12 4.55
C CYS A 117 12.40 -23.23 4.17
N THR A 118 12.42 -22.85 2.91
CA THR A 118 13.42 -21.91 2.38
C THR A 118 12.70 -20.82 1.60
N GLY A 119 13.26 -19.61 1.63
CA GLY A 119 12.75 -18.50 0.87
C GLY A 119 13.80 -17.99 -0.09
N VAL A 120 13.36 -17.58 -1.27
CA VAL A 120 14.24 -17.08 -2.32
C VAL A 120 13.70 -15.75 -2.82
N PHE A 121 14.55 -14.74 -2.82
CA PHE A 121 14.23 -13.45 -3.41
C PHE A 121 14.65 -13.49 -4.88
N ASN A 122 13.67 -13.33 -5.76
CA ASN A 122 13.89 -13.30 -7.21
C ASN A 122 13.96 -11.85 -7.69
N HIS A 123 15.09 -11.48 -8.23
CA HIS A 123 15.34 -10.12 -8.74
C HIS A 123 14.65 -9.87 -10.07
#